data_5439bac7330c859363c9408e9b49b53b
#
_entry.id   5439bac7330c859363c9408e9b49b53b
#
_cell.length_a   1.000
_cell.length_b   1.000
_cell.length_c   1.000
_cell.angle_alpha   90.00
_cell.angle_beta   90.00
_cell.angle_gamma   90.00
#
_symmetry.space_group_name_H-M   'P 1'
#
loop_
_entity.id
_entity.type
_entity.pdbx_description
1 polymer ?
#
loop_
_entity_poly.entity_id
_entity_poly.type
_entity_poly.pdbx_seq_one_letter_code
_entity_poly.pdbx_strand_id
1 'polypeptide(L)'
;MRVNLSISLALTAMLLPLSCSKINVQEGAGSLPGNRVLELTVGSGPATKASAGKTAWIPGTDRIHVTFAQPTESGIAISEGFYNIKNSDGGTEPDGKPVLWQNTNPAAIHAWYWPSGDFSAKIDISDQSTPEKVRAVDALSASISDVKFGTKPNLSFGHTLAKIRILWRDESRLWSNWRNPEVLASNARFFSNSMEVSLEKESTGLYALTAGGDAGWIVPCPDEDEQMTWECLIPAQKISGAAIKLTLQKGEEEPYESAVFIEETTFEAGKTY
;
A
#
# COMPACT_ATOMS: atom_id res chain seq x y z
N MET A 1 -22.53 -7.76 41.17
CA MET A 1 -21.20 -7.15 41.00
C MET A 1 -20.98 -6.96 39.50
N ARG A 2 -21.24 -5.75 38.98
CA ARG A 2 -21.13 -5.46 37.54
C ARG A 2 -19.79 -4.77 37.34
N VAL A 3 -18.91 -5.40 36.57
CA VAL A 3 -17.63 -4.82 36.17
C VAL A 3 -17.83 -4.19 34.79
N ASN A 4 -17.86 -2.86 34.76
CA ASN A 4 -17.82 -2.10 33.51
C ASN A 4 -16.35 -2.04 33.04
N LEU A 5 -16.06 -2.76 31.97
CA LEU A 5 -14.78 -2.68 31.30
C LEU A 5 -14.91 -1.63 30.18
N SER A 6 -14.44 -0.41 30.45
CA SER A 6 -14.31 0.63 29.42
C SER A 6 -13.01 0.39 28.68
N ILE A 7 -13.10 -0.10 27.45
CA ILE A 7 -11.95 -0.19 26.54
C ILE A 7 -11.79 1.18 25.89
N SER A 8 -10.82 1.96 26.36
CA SER A 8 -10.35 3.17 25.67
C SER A 8 -9.49 2.75 24.51
N LEU A 9 -10.03 2.87 23.30
CA LEU A 9 -9.29 2.72 22.05
C LEU A 9 -8.38 3.96 21.91
N ALA A 10 -7.12 3.84 22.28
CA ALA A 10 -6.13 4.86 22.01
C ALA A 10 -5.73 4.75 20.52
N LEU A 11 -6.42 5.55 19.70
CA LEU A 11 -6.03 5.83 18.32
C LEU A 11 -4.73 6.63 18.37
N THR A 12 -3.60 5.96 18.23
CA THR A 12 -2.31 6.65 18.10
C THR A 12 -2.23 7.20 16.67
N ALA A 13 -2.84 8.36 16.46
CA ALA A 13 -2.54 9.19 15.31
C ALA A 13 -1.05 9.54 15.43
N MET A 14 -0.23 9.08 14.49
CA MET A 14 1.11 9.64 14.26
C MET A 14 0.93 11.08 13.80
N LEU A 15 0.75 11.98 14.76
CA LEU A 15 0.99 13.40 14.59
C LEU A 15 2.49 13.55 14.35
N LEU A 16 2.88 13.60 13.08
CA LEU A 16 4.14 14.23 12.74
C LEU A 16 4.12 15.61 13.38
N PRO A 17 5.12 15.98 14.19
CA PRO A 17 5.17 17.32 14.74
C PRO A 17 5.25 18.27 13.54
N LEU A 18 4.17 18.97 13.24
CA LEU A 18 4.23 20.22 12.52
C LEU A 18 5.04 21.15 13.42
N SER A 19 6.36 21.07 13.29
CA SER A 19 7.26 22.09 13.81
C SER A 19 6.83 23.40 13.15
N CYS A 20 6.03 24.18 13.85
CA CYS A 20 5.84 25.59 13.55
C CYS A 20 7.18 26.31 13.80
N SER A 21 8.16 26.10 12.94
CA SER A 21 9.20 27.09 12.74
C SER A 21 8.47 28.30 12.18
N LYS A 22 8.57 29.45 12.88
CA LYS A 22 8.12 30.73 12.37
C LYS A 22 8.73 30.89 10.99
N ILE A 23 7.92 30.67 9.95
CA ILE A 23 8.31 30.93 8.57
C ILE A 23 8.46 32.45 8.54
N ASN A 24 9.69 32.93 8.46
CA ASN A 24 9.95 34.31 8.08
C ASN A 24 9.36 34.47 6.68
N VAL A 25 8.19 35.06 6.59
CA VAL A 25 7.63 35.53 5.35
C VAL A 25 8.62 36.55 4.81
N GLN A 26 9.43 36.13 3.88
CA GLN A 26 10.33 37.03 3.18
C GLN A 26 9.42 37.93 2.35
N GLU A 27 9.29 39.21 2.80
CA GLU A 27 8.63 40.28 2.04
C GLU A 27 9.32 40.36 0.65
N GLY A 28 8.63 39.90 -0.35
CA GLY A 28 9.08 39.85 -1.71
C GLY A 28 8.24 38.87 -2.52
N ALA A 29 6.90 38.99 -2.41
CA ALA A 29 6.01 38.33 -3.36
C ALA A 29 6.21 38.96 -4.74
N GLY A 30 7.32 38.63 -5.39
CA GLY A 30 7.45 38.82 -6.82
C GLY A 30 6.25 38.17 -7.48
N SER A 31 5.54 38.91 -8.36
CA SER A 31 4.41 38.40 -9.10
C SER A 31 4.81 37.00 -9.62
N LEU A 32 4.03 36.00 -9.21
CA LEU A 32 4.19 34.65 -9.74
C LEU A 32 4.30 34.73 -11.25
N PRO A 33 5.27 34.07 -11.87
CA PRO A 33 5.16 33.78 -13.27
C PRO A 33 3.90 32.91 -13.42
N GLY A 34 2.77 33.57 -13.70
CA GLY A 34 1.46 32.96 -13.73
C GLY A 34 1.49 31.66 -14.51
N ASN A 35 0.86 30.61 -14.01
CA ASN A 35 0.67 29.32 -14.64
C ASN A 35 1.87 28.35 -14.64
N ARG A 36 2.78 28.42 -13.67
CA ARG A 36 3.82 27.40 -13.61
C ARG A 36 3.23 26.05 -13.13
N VAL A 37 3.28 25.10 -14.04
CA VAL A 37 2.84 23.70 -13.82
C VAL A 37 3.82 23.03 -12.85
N LEU A 38 3.30 22.23 -11.92
CA LEU A 38 4.10 21.31 -11.13
C LEU A 38 4.64 20.22 -12.05
N GLU A 39 5.94 20.18 -12.22
CA GLU A 39 6.64 19.09 -12.90
C GLU A 39 7.16 18.13 -11.84
N LEU A 40 7.03 16.83 -12.08
CA LEU A 40 7.55 15.79 -11.19
C LEU A 40 7.99 14.55 -11.95
N THR A 41 8.75 13.70 -11.28
CA THR A 41 9.08 12.36 -11.74
C THR A 41 8.71 11.36 -10.66
N VAL A 42 8.57 10.10 -11.03
CA VAL A 42 8.46 8.98 -10.11
C VAL A 42 9.73 8.15 -10.17
N GLY A 43 10.13 7.54 -9.07
CA GLY A 43 11.24 6.59 -9.06
C GLY A 43 10.98 5.41 -10.03
N SER A 44 12.00 4.65 -10.35
CA SER A 44 11.96 3.55 -11.33
C SER A 44 11.00 2.40 -11.00
N GLY A 45 10.24 2.51 -9.96
CA GLY A 45 9.25 1.56 -9.45
C GLY A 45 9.30 1.49 -7.92
N PRO A 46 8.29 0.92 -7.28
CA PRO A 46 8.30 0.73 -5.85
C PRO A 46 9.44 -0.23 -5.46
N ALA A 47 10.23 0.19 -4.46
CA ALA A 47 11.38 -0.56 -3.98
C ALA A 47 10.91 -1.77 -3.16
N THR A 48 10.51 -2.86 -3.81
CA THR A 48 10.27 -4.13 -3.11
C THR A 48 10.86 -5.31 -3.86
N LYS A 49 11.32 -6.29 -3.09
CA LYS A 49 11.68 -7.63 -3.58
C LYS A 49 10.45 -8.54 -3.66
N ALA A 50 9.25 -7.99 -3.93
CA ALA A 50 8.04 -8.76 -3.99
C ALA A 50 7.90 -9.39 -5.38
N SER A 51 7.84 -10.71 -5.46
CA SER A 51 7.69 -11.45 -6.72
C SER A 51 6.34 -11.19 -7.40
N ALA A 52 5.28 -10.91 -6.66
CA ALA A 52 3.93 -10.77 -7.20
C ALA A 52 3.38 -9.33 -7.27
N GLY A 53 3.88 -8.38 -6.45
CA GLY A 53 3.40 -6.99 -6.41
C GLY A 53 3.85 -6.14 -7.61
N LYS A 54 3.43 -4.86 -7.61
CA LYS A 54 3.87 -3.89 -8.64
C LYS A 54 5.34 -3.54 -8.46
N THR A 55 6.15 -3.89 -9.46
CA THR A 55 7.61 -3.69 -9.43
C THR A 55 8.10 -2.66 -10.42
N ALA A 56 7.28 -2.27 -11.40
CA ALA A 56 7.63 -1.30 -12.43
C ALA A 56 6.41 -0.52 -12.90
N TRP A 57 6.65 0.68 -13.41
CA TRP A 57 5.64 1.49 -14.06
C TRP A 57 5.40 1.02 -15.49
N ILE A 58 4.13 1.05 -15.93
CA ILE A 58 3.72 0.76 -17.31
C ILE A 58 3.40 2.10 -18.00
N PRO A 59 4.31 2.61 -18.85
CA PRO A 59 4.11 3.88 -19.56
C PRO A 59 2.81 3.88 -20.38
N GLY A 60 2.10 4.99 -20.35
CA GLY A 60 0.83 5.17 -21.05
C GLY A 60 -0.36 4.45 -20.43
N THR A 61 -0.16 3.67 -19.38
CA THR A 61 -1.23 2.95 -18.66
C THR A 61 -1.33 3.42 -17.22
N ASP A 62 -0.18 3.50 -16.52
CA ASP A 62 -0.16 3.88 -15.12
C ASP A 62 -0.37 5.37 -14.95
N ARG A 63 -1.21 5.69 -13.98
CA ARG A 63 -1.59 7.03 -13.59
C ARG A 63 -1.50 7.19 -12.09
N ILE A 64 -1.00 8.34 -11.64
CA ILE A 64 -0.96 8.70 -10.24
C ILE A 64 -1.86 9.89 -9.98
N HIS A 65 -2.47 9.94 -8.80
CA HIS A 65 -3.14 11.10 -8.27
C HIS A 65 -2.19 11.88 -7.38
N VAL A 66 -2.10 13.18 -7.58
CA VAL A 66 -1.21 14.07 -6.85
C VAL A 66 -2.05 15.11 -6.10
N THR A 67 -1.87 15.17 -4.80
CA THR A 67 -2.36 16.26 -3.94
C THR A 67 -1.18 17.15 -3.59
N PHE A 68 -1.32 18.43 -3.89
CA PHE A 68 -0.31 19.47 -3.69
C PHE A 68 -0.81 20.48 -2.67
N ALA A 69 -0.15 20.54 -1.52
CA ALA A 69 -0.48 21.40 -0.41
C ALA A 69 0.55 22.52 -0.26
N GLN A 70 0.13 23.76 -0.36
CA GLN A 70 1.01 24.91 -0.33
C GLN A 70 0.54 25.96 0.69
N PRO A 71 1.43 26.43 1.59
CA PRO A 71 1.12 27.54 2.48
C PRO A 71 0.80 28.83 1.72
N THR A 72 -0.27 29.50 2.12
CA THR A 72 -0.69 30.82 1.61
C THR A 72 -0.95 31.76 2.78
N GLU A 73 -1.22 33.02 2.51
CA GLU A 73 -1.57 34.00 3.56
C GLU A 73 -2.86 33.63 4.32
N SER A 74 -3.79 32.94 3.65
CA SER A 74 -5.08 32.51 4.20
C SER A 74 -5.08 31.09 4.80
N GLY A 75 -3.94 30.40 4.80
CA GLY A 75 -3.81 29.03 5.29
C GLY A 75 -3.11 28.11 4.28
N ILE A 76 -3.54 26.85 4.18
CA ILE A 76 -2.99 25.89 3.23
C ILE A 76 -3.94 25.78 2.03
N ALA A 77 -3.43 26.12 0.84
CA ALA A 77 -4.12 25.86 -0.40
C ALA A 77 -3.82 24.44 -0.87
N ILE A 78 -4.87 23.68 -1.20
CA ILE A 78 -4.76 22.34 -1.74
C ILE A 78 -5.22 22.37 -3.20
N SER A 79 -4.40 21.81 -4.07
CA SER A 79 -4.75 21.51 -5.46
C SER A 79 -4.41 20.06 -5.75
N GLU A 80 -5.16 19.47 -6.68
CA GLU A 80 -5.00 18.07 -7.01
C GLU A 80 -5.15 17.84 -8.52
N GLY A 81 -4.55 16.78 -8.99
CA GLY A 81 -4.61 16.41 -10.40
C GLY A 81 -4.00 15.04 -10.65
N PHE A 82 -4.26 14.53 -11.85
CA PHE A 82 -3.69 13.27 -12.30
C PHE A 82 -2.46 13.50 -13.17
N TYR A 83 -1.56 12.54 -13.11
CA TYR A 83 -0.35 12.51 -13.92
C TYR A 83 -0.17 11.11 -14.52
N ASN A 84 -0.04 11.04 -15.84
CA ASN A 84 0.30 9.82 -16.56
C ASN A 84 1.82 9.56 -16.48
N ILE A 85 2.22 8.32 -16.37
CA ILE A 85 3.62 7.89 -16.48
C ILE A 85 3.95 7.79 -17.97
N LYS A 86 4.92 8.56 -18.44
CA LYS A 86 5.30 8.66 -19.87
C LYS A 86 6.29 7.59 -20.32
N ASN A 87 7.24 7.26 -19.46
CA ASN A 87 8.35 6.39 -19.79
C ASN A 87 8.79 5.58 -18.57
N SER A 88 9.61 4.56 -18.81
CA SER A 88 10.17 3.69 -17.77
C SER A 88 11.08 4.42 -16.78
N ASP A 89 11.62 5.58 -17.16
CA ASP A 89 12.48 6.40 -16.29
C ASP A 89 11.66 7.26 -15.32
N GLY A 90 10.34 7.09 -15.32
CA GLY A 90 9.43 7.75 -14.39
C GLY A 90 9.08 9.20 -14.76
N GLY A 91 9.32 9.62 -15.99
CA GLY A 91 8.83 10.90 -16.48
C GLY A 91 7.30 10.95 -16.43
N THR A 92 6.74 12.10 -16.02
CA THR A 92 5.28 12.27 -15.92
C THR A 92 4.79 13.43 -16.75
N GLU A 93 3.49 13.42 -17.04
CA GLU A 93 2.78 14.55 -17.62
C GLU A 93 1.38 14.68 -17.02
N PRO A 94 0.85 15.89 -16.83
CA PRO A 94 -0.51 16.08 -16.36
C PRO A 94 -1.52 15.36 -17.26
N ASP A 95 -2.50 14.72 -16.62
CA ASP A 95 -3.69 14.15 -17.27
C ASP A 95 -4.88 15.08 -17.00
N GLY A 96 -5.23 15.90 -17.97
CA GLY A 96 -6.26 16.93 -17.85
C GLY A 96 -5.73 18.22 -17.23
N LYS A 97 -6.40 18.73 -16.17
CA LYS A 97 -6.04 20.00 -15.54
C LYS A 97 -4.73 19.86 -14.74
N PRO A 98 -3.67 20.62 -15.10
CA PRO A 98 -2.41 20.52 -14.37
C PRO A 98 -2.53 21.11 -12.96
N VAL A 99 -1.74 20.57 -12.04
CA VAL A 99 -1.50 21.16 -10.72
C VAL A 99 -0.57 22.36 -10.90
N LEU A 100 -0.95 23.50 -10.34
CA LEU A 100 -0.21 24.76 -10.49
C LEU A 100 0.34 25.24 -9.15
N TRP A 101 1.53 25.81 -9.17
CA TRP A 101 2.08 26.55 -8.07
C TRP A 101 1.22 27.79 -7.78
N GLN A 102 0.81 27.97 -6.51
CA GLN A 102 0.02 29.13 -6.07
C GLN A 102 0.89 30.32 -5.68
N ASN A 103 2.11 30.04 -5.20
CA ASN A 103 3.10 31.03 -4.77
C ASN A 103 4.51 30.40 -4.80
N THR A 104 5.51 31.08 -4.26
CA THR A 104 6.91 30.59 -4.21
C THR A 104 7.28 29.89 -2.90
N ASN A 105 6.32 29.76 -1.96
CA ASN A 105 6.56 29.04 -0.72
C ASN A 105 6.81 27.54 -0.99
N PRO A 106 7.61 26.89 -0.15
CA PRO A 106 7.75 25.44 -0.22
C PRO A 106 6.40 24.74 -0.04
N ALA A 107 6.24 23.63 -0.74
CA ALA A 107 5.01 22.85 -0.75
C ALA A 107 5.22 21.42 -0.26
N ALA A 108 4.14 20.73 0.09
CA ALA A 108 4.11 19.29 0.29
C ALA A 108 3.35 18.63 -0.85
N ILE A 109 3.82 17.45 -1.24
CA ILE A 109 3.20 16.59 -2.24
C ILE A 109 2.85 15.27 -1.60
N HIS A 110 1.60 14.83 -1.79
CA HIS A 110 1.13 13.49 -1.49
C HIS A 110 0.63 12.87 -2.78
N ALA A 111 1.08 11.69 -3.10
CA ALA A 111 0.70 11.02 -4.33
C ALA A 111 0.27 9.58 -4.07
N TRP A 112 -0.70 9.12 -4.84
CA TRP A 112 -1.23 7.78 -4.80
C TRP A 112 -1.21 7.15 -6.18
N TYR A 113 -0.83 5.89 -6.24
CA TYR A 113 -1.17 4.99 -7.32
C TYR A 113 -2.29 4.07 -6.85
N TRP A 114 -3.37 4.04 -7.61
CA TRP A 114 -4.53 3.20 -7.34
C TRP A 114 -4.70 2.24 -8.52
N PRO A 115 -4.60 0.92 -8.30
CA PRO A 115 -4.49 -0.05 -9.40
C PRO A 115 -5.64 -0.02 -10.40
N SER A 116 -6.87 0.24 -9.96
CA SER A 116 -8.03 0.36 -10.86
C SER A 116 -8.05 1.66 -11.68
N GLY A 117 -7.22 2.64 -11.32
CA GLY A 117 -7.28 3.99 -11.88
C GLY A 117 -8.51 4.81 -11.45
N ASP A 118 -9.50 4.20 -10.82
CA ASP A 118 -10.67 4.86 -10.24
C ASP A 118 -10.49 5.01 -8.72
N PHE A 119 -10.16 6.21 -8.29
CA PHE A 119 -9.90 6.55 -6.88
C PHE A 119 -11.15 6.52 -5.99
N SER A 120 -12.34 6.42 -6.56
CA SER A 120 -13.59 6.25 -5.84
C SER A 120 -13.97 4.78 -5.63
N ALA A 121 -13.33 3.88 -6.37
CA ALA A 121 -13.62 2.46 -6.32
C ALA A 121 -12.96 1.81 -5.10
N LYS A 122 -13.71 0.95 -4.43
CA LYS A 122 -13.16 0.00 -3.47
C LYS A 122 -12.47 -1.14 -4.19
N ILE A 123 -11.42 -1.68 -3.58
CA ILE A 123 -10.70 -2.84 -4.07
C ILE A 123 -11.02 -4.02 -3.14
N ASP A 124 -11.58 -5.09 -3.70
CA ASP A 124 -11.73 -6.39 -3.04
C ASP A 124 -10.39 -7.12 -3.07
N ILE A 125 -9.90 -7.51 -1.90
CA ILE A 125 -8.63 -8.23 -1.73
C ILE A 125 -8.79 -9.73 -1.52
N SER A 126 -10.00 -10.28 -1.65
CA SER A 126 -10.31 -11.67 -1.34
C SER A 126 -9.63 -12.68 -2.26
N ASP A 127 -9.49 -12.34 -3.52
CA ASP A 127 -8.88 -13.21 -4.54
C ASP A 127 -7.61 -12.61 -5.10
N GLN A 128 -6.49 -13.13 -4.63
CA GLN A 128 -5.15 -12.78 -5.08
C GLN A 128 -4.43 -14.00 -5.66
N SER A 129 -5.16 -14.92 -6.28
CA SER A 129 -4.66 -16.23 -6.73
C SER A 129 -3.69 -16.18 -7.93
N THR A 130 -3.48 -15.03 -8.52
CA THR A 130 -2.50 -14.82 -9.62
C THR A 130 -1.69 -13.56 -9.43
N PRO A 131 -0.50 -13.43 -10.06
CA PRO A 131 0.30 -12.21 -10.00
C PRO A 131 -0.45 -10.96 -10.48
N GLU A 132 -1.34 -11.09 -11.47
CA GLU A 132 -2.18 -9.98 -11.97
C GLU A 132 -3.15 -9.51 -10.90
N LYS A 133 -3.80 -10.44 -10.19
CA LYS A 133 -4.73 -10.13 -9.11
C LYS A 133 -4.04 -9.50 -7.92
N VAL A 134 -2.81 -9.94 -7.57
CA VAL A 134 -1.99 -9.27 -6.55
C VAL A 134 -1.66 -7.83 -6.98
N ARG A 135 -1.26 -7.63 -8.24
CA ARG A 135 -1.00 -6.28 -8.77
C ARG A 135 -2.25 -5.39 -8.78
N ALA A 136 -3.42 -5.99 -9.00
CA ALA A 136 -4.71 -5.27 -9.01
C ALA A 136 -5.16 -4.77 -7.64
N VAL A 137 -4.55 -5.24 -6.56
CA VAL A 137 -4.84 -4.75 -5.19
C VAL A 137 -3.68 -3.94 -4.60
N ASP A 138 -2.53 -3.85 -5.26
CA ASP A 138 -1.32 -3.26 -4.74
C ASP A 138 -1.29 -1.72 -4.87
N ALA A 139 -1.93 -1.05 -3.94
CA ALA A 139 -1.94 0.40 -3.84
C ALA A 139 -0.60 0.93 -3.31
N LEU A 140 -0.13 2.03 -3.90
CA LEU A 140 1.14 2.66 -3.54
C LEU A 140 0.93 4.12 -3.16
N SER A 141 1.77 4.63 -2.26
CA SER A 141 1.78 6.05 -1.93
C SER A 141 3.19 6.62 -1.87
N ALA A 142 3.29 7.93 -2.06
CA ALA A 142 4.51 8.70 -1.90
C ALA A 142 4.19 10.04 -1.23
N SER A 143 5.11 10.54 -0.41
CA SER A 143 5.01 11.85 0.21
C SER A 143 6.35 12.52 0.24
N ILE A 144 6.37 13.82 -0.06
CA ILE A 144 7.56 14.66 0.04
C ILE A 144 7.14 16.02 0.57
N SER A 145 7.89 16.56 1.53
CA SER A 145 7.71 17.88 2.10
C SER A 145 8.83 18.82 1.66
N ASP A 146 8.62 20.11 1.85
CA ASP A 146 9.61 21.17 1.56
C ASP A 146 10.07 21.22 0.10
N VAL A 147 9.15 20.93 -0.83
CA VAL A 147 9.40 21.03 -2.27
C VAL A 147 9.49 22.49 -2.64
N LYS A 148 10.66 22.92 -3.10
CA LYS A 148 10.95 24.31 -3.47
C LYS A 148 10.33 24.69 -4.80
N PHE A 149 9.84 25.91 -4.90
CA PHE A 149 9.29 26.46 -6.12
C PHE A 149 10.19 26.22 -7.33
N GLY A 150 9.60 25.68 -8.37
CA GLY A 150 10.29 25.47 -9.65
C GLY A 150 11.25 24.28 -9.72
N THR A 151 11.34 23.49 -8.66
CA THR A 151 12.06 22.22 -8.71
C THR A 151 11.18 21.13 -9.33
N LYS A 152 11.81 20.06 -9.78
CA LYS A 152 11.16 18.85 -10.28
C LYS A 152 11.43 17.71 -9.32
N PRO A 153 10.57 17.51 -8.29
CA PRO A 153 10.78 16.45 -7.31
C PRO A 153 10.63 15.07 -7.93
N ASN A 154 11.37 14.11 -7.36
CA ASN A 154 11.24 12.69 -7.65
C ASN A 154 10.49 12.00 -6.53
N LEU A 155 9.33 11.42 -6.82
CA LEU A 155 8.49 10.72 -5.85
C LEU A 155 8.91 9.25 -5.74
N SER A 156 9.25 8.81 -4.53
CA SER A 156 9.53 7.41 -4.23
C SER A 156 8.27 6.77 -3.66
N PHE A 157 7.65 5.87 -4.41
CA PHE A 157 6.45 5.17 -3.99
C PHE A 157 6.80 3.95 -3.14
N GLY A 158 6.02 3.76 -2.08
CA GLY A 158 6.04 2.59 -1.21
C GLY A 158 4.70 1.86 -1.22
N HIS A 159 4.71 0.55 -0.92
CA HIS A 159 3.49 -0.24 -0.76
C HIS A 159 2.74 0.20 0.49
N THR A 160 1.43 0.28 0.40
CA THR A 160 0.54 0.67 1.51
C THR A 160 -0.10 -0.52 2.22
N LEU A 161 0.04 -1.70 1.65
CA LEU A 161 -0.39 -2.96 2.24
C LEU A 161 0.79 -3.72 2.84
N ALA A 162 0.51 -4.57 3.82
CA ALA A 162 1.47 -5.54 4.34
C ALA A 162 1.51 -6.75 3.41
N LYS A 163 2.70 -7.28 3.14
CA LYS A 163 2.88 -8.49 2.37
C LYS A 163 3.01 -9.69 3.29
N ILE A 164 2.21 -10.70 3.05
CA ILE A 164 2.26 -11.99 3.74
C ILE A 164 2.89 -13.00 2.81
N ARG A 165 3.88 -13.74 3.32
CA ARG A 165 4.50 -14.85 2.62
C ARG A 165 4.32 -16.12 3.44
N ILE A 166 3.56 -17.07 2.95
CA ILE A 166 3.31 -18.36 3.56
C ILE A 166 4.26 -19.37 2.93
N LEU A 167 5.13 -19.94 3.73
CA LEU A 167 6.07 -20.97 3.32
C LEU A 167 5.76 -22.26 4.07
N TRP A 168 5.36 -23.29 3.36
CA TRP A 168 5.20 -24.62 3.90
C TRP A 168 6.49 -25.44 3.75
N ARG A 169 6.95 -26.01 4.85
CA ARG A 169 8.08 -26.95 4.86
C ARG A 169 7.69 -28.19 5.65
N ASP A 170 7.85 -29.35 5.05
CA ASP A 170 7.75 -30.62 5.76
C ASP A 170 9.09 -30.88 6.47
N GLU A 171 9.15 -30.56 7.76
CA GLU A 171 10.34 -30.81 8.60
C GLU A 171 10.58 -32.31 8.82
N SER A 172 9.61 -33.19 8.55
CA SER A 172 9.79 -34.64 8.68
C SER A 172 10.88 -35.18 7.73
N ARG A 173 11.18 -34.44 6.65
CA ARG A 173 12.30 -34.75 5.76
C ARG A 173 13.68 -34.57 6.42
N LEU A 174 13.78 -33.77 7.48
CA LEU A 174 15.03 -33.54 8.22
C LEU A 174 15.40 -34.77 9.08
N TRP A 175 14.46 -35.66 9.34
CA TRP A 175 14.66 -36.90 10.12
C TRP A 175 14.66 -38.08 9.19
N SER A 176 15.78 -38.32 8.52
CA SER A 176 16.01 -39.26 7.41
C SER A 176 15.68 -40.73 7.68
N ASN A 177 15.14 -41.07 8.85
CA ASN A 177 14.84 -42.47 9.24
C ASN A 177 13.34 -42.81 9.27
N TRP A 178 12.44 -41.85 9.02
CA TRP A 178 11.01 -42.13 8.99
C TRP A 178 10.53 -42.12 7.53
N ARG A 179 10.13 -43.28 7.05
CA ARG A 179 9.41 -43.45 5.76
C ARG A 179 7.97 -42.95 5.91
N ASN A 180 7.79 -41.68 6.27
CA ASN A 180 6.47 -41.07 6.20
C ASN A 180 6.21 -40.62 4.76
N PRO A 181 5.02 -40.90 4.21
CA PRO A 181 4.63 -40.37 2.93
C PRO A 181 4.73 -38.84 2.98
N GLU A 182 5.26 -38.27 1.93
CA GLU A 182 5.43 -36.82 1.79
C GLU A 182 4.07 -36.13 1.96
N VAL A 183 3.98 -35.22 2.93
CA VAL A 183 2.83 -34.32 3.03
C VAL A 183 3.12 -33.13 2.14
N LEU A 184 2.24 -32.88 1.18
CA LEU A 184 2.31 -31.75 0.26
C LEU A 184 1.21 -30.75 0.59
N ALA A 185 1.55 -29.47 0.63
CA ALA A 185 0.55 -28.41 0.66
C ALA A 185 0.22 -28.02 -0.78
N SER A 186 -1.05 -28.15 -1.15
CA SER A 186 -1.53 -27.85 -2.51
C SER A 186 -2.21 -26.49 -2.60
N ASN A 187 -2.67 -25.92 -1.46
CA ASN A 187 -3.32 -24.62 -1.41
C ASN A 187 -3.15 -23.97 -0.04
N ALA A 188 -3.18 -22.65 -0.02
CA ALA A 188 -3.17 -21.85 1.21
C ALA A 188 -4.30 -20.83 1.19
N ARG A 189 -4.72 -20.38 2.36
CA ARG A 189 -5.60 -19.22 2.56
C ARG A 189 -5.09 -18.43 3.76
N PHE A 190 -5.19 -17.11 3.69
CA PHE A 190 -4.82 -16.22 4.79
C PHE A 190 -6.05 -15.44 5.29
N PHE A 191 -6.22 -15.38 6.61
CA PHE A 191 -7.32 -14.65 7.23
C PHE A 191 -7.01 -13.15 7.30
N SER A 192 -7.99 -12.32 6.94
CA SER A 192 -7.94 -10.86 7.09
C SER A 192 -9.18 -10.36 7.83
N ASN A 193 -9.00 -9.37 8.70
CA ASN A 193 -10.13 -8.71 9.38
C ASN A 193 -10.92 -7.80 8.45
N SER A 194 -10.38 -7.50 7.27
CA SER A 194 -11.01 -6.62 6.28
C SER A 194 -10.72 -7.16 4.89
N MET A 195 -11.74 -7.24 4.06
CA MET A 195 -11.64 -7.78 2.69
C MET A 195 -11.70 -6.69 1.61
N GLU A 196 -11.83 -5.43 2.01
CA GLU A 196 -11.84 -4.29 1.10
C GLU A 196 -10.85 -3.23 1.55
N VAL A 197 -10.31 -2.49 0.58
CA VAL A 197 -9.57 -1.26 0.81
C VAL A 197 -10.13 -0.14 -0.06
N SER A 198 -10.11 1.09 0.46
CA SER A 198 -10.56 2.29 -0.26
C SER A 198 -9.64 3.46 0.07
N LEU A 199 -9.68 4.50 -0.76
CA LEU A 199 -9.08 5.78 -0.46
C LEU A 199 -10.15 6.75 -0.01
N GLU A 200 -9.99 7.30 1.20
CA GLU A 200 -10.90 8.29 1.74
C GLU A 200 -10.19 9.64 1.88
N LYS A 201 -10.88 10.71 1.44
CA LYS A 201 -10.37 12.05 1.57
C LYS A 201 -10.64 12.57 2.98
N GLU A 202 -9.59 12.83 3.72
CA GLU A 202 -9.67 13.39 5.07
C GLU A 202 -10.06 14.87 5.07
N SER A 203 -10.40 15.40 6.25
CA SER A 203 -10.67 16.84 6.47
C SER A 203 -9.47 17.73 6.12
N THR A 204 -8.27 17.19 6.12
CA THR A 204 -7.04 17.83 5.68
C THR A 204 -6.96 18.01 4.17
N GLY A 205 -7.86 17.38 3.41
CA GLY A 205 -7.84 17.32 1.94
C GLY A 205 -6.87 16.28 1.38
N LEU A 206 -6.17 15.53 2.22
CA LEU A 206 -5.30 14.42 1.84
C LEU A 206 -6.11 13.12 1.76
N TYR A 207 -5.58 12.15 1.04
CA TYR A 207 -6.17 10.82 0.97
C TYR A 207 -5.47 9.86 1.93
N ALA A 208 -6.24 9.01 2.59
CA ALA A 208 -5.76 7.93 3.44
C ALA A 208 -6.35 6.59 2.97
N LEU A 209 -5.56 5.53 3.11
CA LEU A 209 -6.05 4.17 2.89
C LEU A 209 -6.92 3.76 4.08
N THR A 210 -8.12 3.29 3.78
CA THR A 210 -9.08 2.77 4.77
C THR A 210 -9.36 1.31 4.46
N ALA A 211 -9.27 0.48 5.50
CA ALA A 211 -9.66 -0.92 5.44
C ALA A 211 -11.15 -1.08 5.80
N GLY A 212 -11.86 -1.91 5.05
CA GLY A 212 -13.30 -2.12 5.21
C GLY A 212 -13.74 -3.53 4.79
N GLY A 213 -15.04 -3.72 4.71
CA GLY A 213 -15.65 -5.02 4.44
C GLY A 213 -15.59 -5.96 5.67
N ASP A 214 -16.23 -7.12 5.53
CA ASP A 214 -16.23 -8.16 6.56
C ASP A 214 -14.91 -8.90 6.61
N ALA A 215 -14.61 -9.54 7.72
CA ALA A 215 -13.47 -10.44 7.86
C ALA A 215 -13.64 -11.69 6.97
N GLY A 216 -12.56 -12.18 6.40
CA GLY A 216 -12.63 -13.31 5.49
C GLY A 216 -11.29 -13.99 5.20
N TRP A 217 -11.33 -14.92 4.25
CA TRP A 217 -10.18 -15.70 3.82
C TRP A 217 -9.72 -15.27 2.42
N ILE A 218 -8.51 -14.76 2.33
CA ILE A 218 -7.85 -14.40 1.07
C ILE A 218 -7.30 -15.68 0.42
N VAL A 219 -7.46 -15.79 -0.89
CA VAL A 219 -6.77 -16.79 -1.71
C VAL A 219 -5.47 -16.18 -2.19
N PRO A 220 -4.31 -16.58 -1.64
CA PRO A 220 -3.02 -15.98 -2.00
C PRO A 220 -2.50 -16.51 -3.33
N CYS A 221 -1.56 -15.78 -3.94
CA CYS A 221 -0.85 -16.16 -5.15
C CYS A 221 0.21 -17.22 -4.83
N PRO A 222 0.22 -18.37 -5.53
CA PRO A 222 1.36 -19.27 -5.48
C PRO A 222 2.63 -18.59 -6.01
N ASP A 223 3.77 -18.84 -5.37
CA ASP A 223 5.07 -18.40 -5.88
C ASP A 223 5.50 -19.34 -7.01
N GLU A 224 5.81 -18.78 -8.19
CA GLU A 224 6.20 -19.57 -9.38
C GLU A 224 7.60 -20.14 -9.25
N ASP A 225 8.47 -19.48 -8.48
CA ASP A 225 9.88 -19.85 -8.32
C ASP A 225 10.12 -20.76 -7.10
N GLU A 226 9.23 -20.73 -6.10
CA GLU A 226 9.39 -21.46 -4.85
C GLU A 226 8.15 -22.30 -4.53
N GLN A 227 8.29 -23.61 -4.70
CA GLN A 227 7.23 -24.58 -4.41
C GLN A 227 6.70 -24.45 -2.98
N MET A 228 5.40 -24.65 -2.80
CA MET A 228 4.70 -24.58 -1.51
C MET A 228 4.87 -23.22 -0.81
N THR A 229 5.00 -22.17 -1.58
CA THR A 229 5.06 -20.79 -1.12
C THR A 229 3.92 -20.00 -1.75
N TRP A 230 3.29 -19.15 -0.97
CA TRP A 230 2.19 -18.27 -1.39
C TRP A 230 2.39 -16.87 -0.84
N GLU A 231 1.90 -15.90 -1.60
CA GLU A 231 1.99 -14.50 -1.23
C GLU A 231 0.64 -13.79 -1.35
N CYS A 232 0.33 -12.90 -0.41
CA CYS A 232 -0.82 -11.98 -0.51
C CYS A 232 -0.53 -10.64 0.17
N LEU A 233 -1.37 -9.67 -0.15
CA LEU A 233 -1.36 -8.33 0.42
C LEU A 233 -2.57 -8.14 1.32
N ILE A 234 -2.38 -7.54 2.49
CA ILE A 234 -3.42 -7.21 3.46
C ILE A 234 -3.28 -5.78 3.96
N PRO A 235 -4.37 -5.09 4.36
CA PRO A 235 -4.24 -3.82 5.05
C PRO A 235 -3.53 -4.00 6.39
N ALA A 236 -2.90 -2.91 6.88
CA ALA A 236 -2.27 -2.90 8.19
C ALA A 236 -3.28 -3.24 9.28
N GLN A 237 -3.01 -4.27 10.08
CA GLN A 237 -3.94 -4.79 11.08
C GLN A 237 -3.27 -5.69 12.10
N LYS A 238 -4.01 -6.04 13.17
CA LYS A 238 -3.62 -7.08 14.12
C LYS A 238 -4.46 -8.33 13.90
N ILE A 239 -3.82 -9.48 13.86
CA ILE A 239 -4.45 -10.78 13.71
C ILE A 239 -3.90 -11.73 14.77
N SER A 240 -4.79 -12.59 15.30
CA SER A 240 -4.44 -13.68 16.20
C SER A 240 -5.36 -14.88 15.96
N GLY A 241 -4.94 -16.07 16.41
CA GLY A 241 -5.72 -17.28 16.27
C GLY A 241 -5.49 -18.02 14.95
N ALA A 242 -6.53 -18.63 14.38
CA ALA A 242 -6.45 -19.39 13.14
C ALA A 242 -6.31 -18.42 11.95
N ALA A 243 -5.06 -18.11 11.57
CA ALA A 243 -4.77 -17.12 10.54
C ALA A 243 -4.42 -17.71 9.17
N ILE A 244 -4.01 -18.98 9.12
CA ILE A 244 -3.66 -19.66 7.87
C ILE A 244 -4.43 -20.98 7.79
N LYS A 245 -4.97 -21.28 6.62
CA LYS A 245 -5.48 -22.61 6.27
C LYS A 245 -4.64 -23.18 5.15
N LEU A 246 -4.29 -24.43 5.27
CA LEU A 246 -3.55 -25.21 4.27
C LEU A 246 -4.37 -26.42 3.86
N THR A 247 -4.44 -26.67 2.56
CA THR A 247 -4.92 -27.95 2.03
C THR A 247 -3.71 -28.85 1.92
N LEU A 248 -3.68 -29.89 2.74
CA LEU A 248 -2.58 -30.85 2.83
C LEU A 248 -2.99 -32.19 2.24
N GLN A 249 -2.08 -32.82 1.52
CA GLN A 249 -2.24 -34.15 0.97
C GLN A 249 -1.07 -35.05 1.41
N LYS A 250 -1.36 -36.24 1.85
CA LYS A 250 -0.37 -37.24 2.26
C LYS A 250 -0.44 -38.45 1.34
N GLY A 251 0.50 -38.58 0.41
CA GLY A 251 0.51 -39.63 -0.59
C GLY A 251 -0.76 -39.62 -1.45
N GLU A 252 -1.46 -40.79 -1.50
CA GLU A 252 -2.73 -40.95 -2.24
C GLU A 252 -3.98 -40.73 -1.37
N GLU A 253 -3.81 -40.29 -0.09
CA GLU A 253 -4.94 -40.04 0.81
C GLU A 253 -5.73 -38.80 0.31
N GLU A 254 -7.03 -38.73 0.69
CA GLU A 254 -7.85 -37.54 0.41
C GLU A 254 -7.24 -36.30 1.08
N PRO A 255 -7.21 -35.14 0.37
CA PRO A 255 -6.72 -33.91 0.95
C PRO A 255 -7.55 -33.48 2.16
N TYR A 256 -6.89 -32.91 3.17
CA TYR A 256 -7.54 -32.36 4.36
C TYR A 256 -7.09 -30.92 4.65
N GLU A 257 -7.97 -30.13 5.27
CA GLU A 257 -7.63 -28.77 5.70
C GLU A 257 -6.97 -28.79 7.08
N SER A 258 -5.89 -28.06 7.21
CA SER A 258 -5.20 -27.76 8.48
C SER A 258 -5.17 -26.27 8.75
N ALA A 259 -5.51 -25.88 9.98
CA ALA A 259 -5.41 -24.49 10.41
C ALA A 259 -4.11 -24.27 11.19
N VAL A 260 -3.40 -23.19 10.86
CA VAL A 260 -2.23 -22.72 11.60
C VAL A 260 -2.62 -21.51 12.42
N PHE A 261 -2.33 -21.58 13.71
CA PHE A 261 -2.61 -20.51 14.66
C PHE A 261 -1.37 -19.66 14.83
N ILE A 262 -1.55 -18.34 14.80
CA ILE A 262 -0.51 -17.37 15.10
C ILE A 262 -0.81 -16.65 16.41
N GLU A 263 0.24 -16.24 17.11
CA GLU A 263 0.13 -15.30 18.22
C GLU A 263 -0.33 -13.93 17.70
N GLU A 264 -0.80 -13.04 18.59
CA GLU A 264 -1.18 -11.70 18.19
C GLU A 264 -0.03 -11.01 17.47
N THR A 265 -0.18 -10.81 16.17
CA THR A 265 0.82 -10.21 15.29
C THR A 265 0.27 -8.93 14.68
N THR A 266 1.05 -7.85 14.74
CA THR A 266 0.75 -6.59 14.06
C THR A 266 1.40 -6.60 12.69
N PHE A 267 0.57 -6.53 11.66
CA PHE A 267 0.99 -6.39 10.26
C PHE A 267 1.01 -4.91 9.89
N GLU A 268 2.14 -4.41 9.47
CA GLU A 268 2.35 -2.98 9.16
C GLU A 268 2.49 -2.78 7.66
N ALA A 269 1.96 -1.66 7.15
CA ALA A 269 2.06 -1.27 5.75
C ALA A 269 3.50 -1.29 5.25
N GLY A 270 3.71 -1.78 4.03
CA GLY A 270 5.00 -1.84 3.37
C GLY A 270 6.00 -2.85 3.94
N LYS A 271 5.61 -3.66 4.92
CA LYS A 271 6.47 -4.73 5.48
C LYS A 271 6.09 -6.10 4.94
N THR A 272 7.06 -7.01 4.93
CA THR A 272 6.88 -8.43 4.57
C THR A 272 7.03 -9.29 5.82
N TYR A 273 6.16 -10.27 5.96
CA TYR A 273 6.07 -11.21 7.09
C TYR A 273 6.13 -12.66 6.61
#